data_ba600bf1128b7595582eca5f377bfe9d
#
_entry.id   ba600bf1128b7595582eca5f377bfe9d
#
_cell.length_a   1.000
_cell.length_b   1.000
_cell.length_c   1.000
_cell.angle_alpha   90.00
_cell.angle_beta   90.00
_cell.angle_gamma   90.00
#
_symmetry.space_group_name_H-M   'P 1'
#
loop_
_entity.id
_entity.type
_entity.pdbx_description
1 polymer ?
#
loop_
_entity_poly.entity_id
_entity_poly.type
_entity_poly.pdbx_seq_one_letter_code
_entity_poly.pdbx_strand_id
1 'polypeptide(L)'
;MGFFSFTQELAMDLGTANTIIISDDEIVVNEPSVVALDRQTNKMVKVGEEAKLMYEKSNDNFRVIRPLRDGVIADFYACEQMMRGLIKRAKKGSHLFSPSLRMVIGVPSGSTEVELRAVRDSAEHAGGRDVYLIFEPMAAAIGI
;
A
#
# COMPACT_ATOMS: atom_id res chain seq x y z
N MET A 1 22.26 21.67 16.32
CA MET A 1 21.12 22.13 15.52
C MET A 1 20.22 20.95 15.20
N GLY A 2 19.11 20.88 15.90
CA GLY A 2 18.14 19.83 15.66
C GLY A 2 17.34 20.12 14.40
N PHE A 3 17.65 19.40 13.33
CA PHE A 3 16.61 19.18 12.33
C PHE A 3 15.55 18.33 12.98
N PHE A 4 14.32 18.83 13.09
CA PHE A 4 13.20 18.04 13.58
C PHE A 4 12.97 16.88 12.58
N SER A 5 13.54 15.71 12.88
CA SER A 5 13.26 14.48 12.18
C SER A 5 11.89 14.02 12.64
N PHE A 6 10.87 14.34 11.87
CA PHE A 6 9.53 13.82 12.10
C PHE A 6 9.42 12.43 11.47
N THR A 7 9.19 11.43 12.30
CA THR A 7 8.96 10.05 11.85
C THR A 7 7.48 9.70 12.02
N GLN A 8 6.85 9.26 10.97
CA GLN A 8 5.49 8.72 11.00
C GLN A 8 5.55 7.20 10.95
N GLU A 9 4.80 6.55 11.83
CA GLU A 9 4.67 5.10 11.87
C GLU A 9 3.37 4.69 11.18
N LEU A 10 3.46 3.74 10.25
CA LEU A 10 2.33 3.17 9.52
C LEU A 10 2.31 1.66 9.72
N ALA A 11 1.14 1.13 10.08
CA ALA A 11 0.87 -0.31 9.98
C ALA A 11 -0.06 -0.54 8.79
N MET A 12 0.33 -1.43 7.88
CA MET A 12 -0.44 -1.75 6.69
C MET A 12 -0.86 -3.22 6.69
N ASP A 13 -2.14 -3.44 6.52
CA ASP A 13 -2.70 -4.75 6.19
C ASP A 13 -3.02 -4.79 4.70
N LEU A 14 -2.21 -5.55 3.95
CA LEU A 14 -2.31 -5.66 2.50
C LEU A 14 -3.24 -6.82 2.13
N GLY A 15 -4.53 -6.58 2.21
CA GLY A 15 -5.57 -7.59 1.95
C GLY A 15 -5.95 -7.73 0.48
N THR A 16 -6.49 -8.90 0.13
CA THR A 16 -7.01 -9.18 -1.22
C THR A 16 -8.16 -8.27 -1.61
N ALA A 17 -9.11 -8.06 -0.71
CA ALA A 17 -10.29 -7.22 -0.95
C ALA A 17 -10.02 -5.76 -0.62
N ASN A 18 -9.49 -5.49 0.57
CA ASN A 18 -9.23 -4.16 1.09
C ASN A 18 -7.81 -4.06 1.64
N THR A 19 -7.23 -2.89 1.50
CA THR A 19 -5.99 -2.50 2.17
C THR A 19 -6.31 -1.49 3.27
N ILE A 20 -5.80 -1.76 4.47
CA ILE A 20 -5.99 -0.91 5.64
C ILE A 20 -4.64 -0.34 6.06
N ILE A 21 -4.60 0.95 6.36
CA ILE A 21 -3.42 1.60 6.94
C ILE A 21 -3.83 2.28 8.24
N ILE A 22 -3.05 2.02 9.28
CA ILE A 22 -3.20 2.58 10.61
C ILE A 22 -2.02 3.51 10.89
N SER A 23 -2.30 4.68 11.44
CA SER A 23 -1.32 5.64 11.94
C SER A 23 -1.82 6.24 13.23
N ASP A 24 -0.98 6.29 14.26
CA ASP A 24 -1.34 6.82 15.59
C ASP A 24 -2.61 6.17 16.16
N ASP A 25 -2.70 4.85 16.10
CA ASP A 25 -3.83 4.03 16.57
C ASP A 25 -5.17 4.30 15.86
N GLU A 26 -5.15 5.05 14.76
CA GLU A 26 -6.34 5.36 13.96
C GLU A 26 -6.23 4.76 12.56
N ILE A 27 -7.34 4.25 12.04
CA ILE A 27 -7.43 3.84 10.64
C ILE A 27 -7.46 5.10 9.77
N VAL A 28 -6.39 5.33 9.04
CA VAL A 28 -6.25 6.48 8.14
C VAL A 28 -6.56 6.14 6.69
N VAL A 29 -6.48 4.87 6.32
CA VAL A 29 -6.88 4.35 5.02
C VAL A 29 -7.62 3.03 5.21
N ASN A 30 -8.77 2.89 4.59
CA ASN A 30 -9.51 1.64 4.43
C ASN A 30 -10.14 1.66 3.04
N GLU A 31 -9.43 1.10 2.09
CA GLU A 31 -9.76 1.22 0.67
C GLU A 31 -9.76 -0.14 -0.02
N PRO A 32 -10.60 -0.34 -1.03
CA PRO A 32 -10.50 -1.52 -1.89
C PRO A 32 -9.09 -1.65 -2.48
N SER A 33 -8.56 -2.88 -2.51
CA SER A 33 -7.27 -3.21 -3.12
C SER A 33 -7.39 -3.22 -4.64
N VAL A 34 -7.55 -2.02 -5.21
CA VAL A 34 -7.78 -1.78 -6.64
C VAL A 34 -6.95 -0.59 -7.09
N VAL A 35 -6.40 -0.68 -8.29
CA VAL A 35 -5.65 0.41 -8.94
C VAL A 35 -6.08 0.55 -10.39
N ALA A 36 -6.19 1.78 -10.86
CA ALA A 36 -6.42 2.11 -12.25
C ALA A 36 -5.15 2.68 -12.87
N LEU A 37 -4.71 2.07 -13.96
CA LEU A 37 -3.53 2.47 -14.71
C LEU A 37 -3.95 2.99 -16.09
N ASP A 38 -3.31 4.05 -16.53
CA ASP A 38 -3.43 4.53 -17.90
C ASP A 38 -2.83 3.51 -18.88
N ARG A 39 -3.55 3.14 -19.93
CA ARG A 39 -3.12 2.10 -20.88
C ARG A 39 -1.92 2.50 -21.73
N GLN A 40 -1.74 3.79 -21.99
CA GLN A 40 -0.65 4.26 -22.82
C GLN A 40 0.63 4.48 -22.03
N THR A 41 0.52 5.12 -20.86
CA THR A 41 1.66 5.50 -20.04
C THR A 41 1.99 4.48 -18.94
N ASN A 42 1.07 3.57 -18.67
CA ASN A 42 1.12 2.60 -17.55
C ASN A 42 1.26 3.27 -16.16
N LYS A 43 0.94 4.56 -16.06
CA LYS A 43 0.98 5.29 -14.79
C LYS A 43 -0.32 5.14 -14.02
N MET A 44 -0.21 5.17 -12.70
CA MET A 44 -1.37 5.17 -11.83
C MET A 44 -2.19 6.44 -12.01
N VAL A 45 -3.49 6.27 -12.22
CA VAL A 45 -4.48 7.35 -12.34
C VAL A 45 -5.29 7.48 -11.07
N LYS A 46 -5.79 6.37 -10.55
CA LYS A 46 -6.62 6.29 -9.34
C LYS A 46 -6.29 5.02 -8.56
N VAL A 47 -6.64 5.04 -7.28
CA VAL A 47 -6.47 3.91 -6.38
C VAL A 47 -7.66 3.82 -5.42
N GLY A 48 -7.93 2.63 -4.89
CA GLY A 48 -8.99 2.41 -3.92
C GLY A 48 -10.38 2.54 -4.51
N GLU A 49 -11.28 3.16 -3.79
CA GLU A 49 -12.70 3.32 -4.20
C GLU A 49 -12.84 4.07 -5.53
N GLU A 50 -12.04 5.10 -5.76
CA GLU A 50 -12.07 5.83 -7.02
C GLU A 50 -11.69 4.94 -8.22
N ALA A 51 -10.71 4.05 -8.04
CA ALA A 51 -10.32 3.09 -9.07
C ALA A 51 -11.42 2.04 -9.30
N LYS A 52 -12.05 1.57 -8.22
CA LYS A 52 -13.16 0.62 -8.29
C LYS A 52 -14.34 1.18 -9.08
N LEU A 53 -14.69 2.44 -8.86
CA LEU A 53 -15.76 3.13 -9.61
C LEU A 53 -15.43 3.24 -11.11
N MET A 54 -14.17 3.30 -11.49
CA MET A 54 -13.76 3.31 -12.90
C MET A 54 -13.98 1.95 -13.57
N TYR A 55 -13.96 0.86 -12.83
CA TYR A 55 -14.26 -0.48 -13.35
C TYR A 55 -15.71 -0.59 -13.88
N GLU A 56 -16.64 0.07 -13.20
CA GLU A 56 -18.06 0.07 -13.56
C GLU A 56 -18.34 0.98 -14.78
N LYS A 57 -17.46 1.94 -15.03
CA LYS A 57 -17.53 2.86 -16.16
C LYS A 57 -16.54 2.41 -17.22
N SER A 58 -16.92 1.45 -18.05
CA SER A 58 -16.04 0.94 -19.11
C SER A 58 -15.39 2.08 -19.90
N ASN A 59 -14.12 2.30 -19.67
CA ASN A 59 -13.31 3.29 -20.34
C ASN A 59 -12.07 2.62 -20.91
N ASP A 60 -11.97 2.60 -22.24
CA ASP A 60 -10.89 1.94 -22.95
C ASP A 60 -9.50 2.54 -22.68
N ASN A 61 -9.44 3.75 -22.10
CA ASN A 61 -8.19 4.43 -21.80
C ASN A 61 -7.51 3.93 -20.53
N PHE A 62 -8.25 3.24 -19.67
CA PHE A 62 -7.76 2.81 -18.35
C PHE A 62 -7.88 1.29 -18.17
N ARG A 63 -6.93 0.75 -17.41
CA ARG A 63 -6.92 -0.65 -17.00
C ARG A 63 -7.08 -0.71 -15.49
N VAL A 64 -8.17 -1.29 -15.01
CA VAL A 64 -8.46 -1.46 -13.59
C VAL A 64 -8.02 -2.85 -13.15
N ILE A 65 -7.18 -2.92 -12.13
CA ILE A 65 -6.51 -4.15 -11.70
C ILE A 65 -6.73 -4.35 -10.21
N ARG A 66 -7.00 -5.60 -9.83
CA ARG A 66 -6.89 -6.10 -8.46
C ARG A 66 -5.55 -6.83 -8.34
N PRO A 67 -4.53 -6.21 -7.72
CA PRO A 67 -3.18 -6.77 -7.74
C PRO A 67 -2.99 -7.98 -6.84
N LEU A 68 -3.91 -8.20 -5.89
CA LEU A 68 -3.87 -9.36 -4.99
C LEU A 68 -5.02 -10.31 -5.29
N ARG A 69 -4.72 -11.61 -5.27
CA ARG A 69 -5.69 -12.70 -5.39
C ARG A 69 -5.36 -13.79 -4.37
N ASP A 70 -6.35 -14.20 -3.60
CA ASP A 70 -6.22 -15.26 -2.60
C ASP A 70 -5.02 -15.04 -1.63
N GLY A 71 -4.80 -13.80 -1.23
CA GLY A 71 -3.69 -13.43 -0.35
C GLY A 71 -2.32 -13.38 -1.02
N VAL A 72 -2.25 -13.52 -2.35
CA VAL A 72 -1.00 -13.54 -3.13
C VAL A 72 -0.93 -12.34 -4.06
N ILE A 73 0.26 -11.80 -4.27
CA ILE A 73 0.48 -10.73 -5.25
C ILE A 73 0.49 -11.35 -6.66
N ALA A 74 -0.56 -11.08 -7.42
CA ALA A 74 -0.68 -11.54 -8.81
C ALA A 74 -0.02 -10.59 -9.82
N ASP A 75 0.06 -9.31 -9.50
CA ASP A 75 0.69 -8.27 -10.33
C ASP A 75 1.53 -7.34 -9.44
N PHE A 76 2.84 -7.52 -9.48
CA PHE A 76 3.79 -6.77 -8.65
C PHE A 76 3.79 -5.28 -8.94
N TYR A 77 3.77 -4.92 -10.22
CA TYR A 77 3.77 -3.51 -10.62
C TYR A 77 2.49 -2.80 -10.19
N ALA A 78 1.35 -3.40 -10.44
CA ALA A 78 0.07 -2.86 -9.99
C ALA A 78 -0.01 -2.75 -8.47
N CYS A 79 0.51 -3.74 -7.73
CA CYS A 79 0.60 -3.73 -6.28
C CYS A 79 1.47 -2.57 -5.77
N GLU A 80 2.64 -2.36 -6.38
CA GLU A 80 3.52 -1.23 -6.07
C GLU A 80 2.81 0.10 -6.29
N GLN A 81 2.16 0.28 -7.43
CA GLN A 81 1.43 1.51 -7.74
C GLN A 81 0.28 1.74 -6.76
N MET A 82 -0.45 0.71 -6.39
CA MET A 82 -1.51 0.78 -5.38
C MET A 82 -0.95 1.19 -4.03
N MET A 83 0.10 0.53 -3.55
CA MET A 83 0.75 0.86 -2.28
C MET A 83 1.23 2.31 -2.25
N ARG A 84 1.87 2.78 -3.31
CA ARG A 84 2.32 4.18 -3.43
C ARG A 84 1.16 5.16 -3.27
N GLY A 85 0.04 4.92 -3.95
CA GLY A 85 -1.14 5.77 -3.86
C GLY A 85 -1.77 5.79 -2.48
N LEU A 86 -1.90 4.64 -1.83
CA LEU A 86 -2.50 4.52 -0.50
C LEU A 86 -1.57 5.09 0.59
N ILE A 87 -0.28 4.83 0.52
CA ILE A 87 0.71 5.39 1.46
C ILE A 87 0.74 6.92 1.36
N LYS A 88 0.66 7.46 0.15
CA LYS A 88 0.58 8.90 -0.05
C LYS A 88 -0.62 9.53 0.66
N ARG A 89 -1.78 8.86 0.67
CA ARG A 89 -2.96 9.31 1.42
C ARG A 89 -2.78 9.23 2.94
N ALA A 90 -2.07 8.22 3.42
CA ALA A 90 -1.79 8.02 4.84
C ALA A 90 -0.73 8.98 5.38
N LYS A 91 0.14 9.48 4.52
CA LYS A 91 1.29 10.30 4.88
C LYS A 91 0.86 11.68 5.35
N LYS A 92 1.34 12.08 6.53
CA LYS A 92 1.13 13.40 7.12
C LYS A 92 2.20 14.38 6.64
N GLY A 93 1.88 15.66 6.64
CA GLY A 93 2.82 16.74 6.30
C GLY A 93 2.60 17.32 4.91
N SER A 94 3.33 18.41 4.66
CA SER A 94 3.30 19.13 3.37
C SER A 94 4.48 18.69 2.49
N HIS A 95 4.49 19.12 1.24
CA HIS A 95 5.62 18.87 0.33
C HIS A 95 6.99 19.35 0.88
N LEU A 96 6.97 20.34 1.76
CA LEU A 96 8.21 20.89 2.38
C LEU A 96 8.69 20.08 3.59
N PHE A 97 7.77 19.40 4.29
CA PHE A 97 8.07 18.66 5.52
C PHE A 97 7.48 17.24 5.43
N SER A 98 8.08 16.41 4.59
CA SER A 98 7.68 15.03 4.44
C SER A 98 8.28 14.20 5.57
N PRO A 99 7.48 13.46 6.35
CA PRO A 99 8.00 12.63 7.41
C PRO A 99 8.80 11.46 6.84
N SER A 100 9.77 10.99 7.61
CA SER A 100 10.36 9.68 7.40
C SER A 100 9.33 8.60 7.78
N LEU A 101 9.11 7.61 6.93
CA LEU A 101 8.12 6.56 7.19
C LEU A 101 8.78 5.32 7.77
N ARG A 102 8.29 4.88 8.92
CA ARG A 102 8.55 3.54 9.46
C ARG A 102 7.28 2.72 9.24
N MET A 103 7.41 1.57 8.60
CA MET A 103 6.27 0.78 8.18
C MET A 103 6.36 -0.65 8.69
N VAL A 104 5.24 -1.17 9.18
CA VAL A 104 5.02 -2.59 9.44
C VAL A 104 3.94 -3.07 8.49
N ILE A 105 4.21 -4.10 7.71
CA ILE A 105 3.28 -4.62 6.71
C ILE A 105 2.95 -6.07 7.02
N GLY A 106 1.66 -6.35 7.19
CA GLY A 106 1.14 -7.70 7.32
C GLY A 106 1.18 -8.44 5.99
N VAL A 107 1.74 -9.64 5.99
CA VAL A 107 1.85 -10.50 4.81
C VAL A 107 1.30 -11.89 5.11
N PRO A 108 0.70 -12.58 4.12
CA PRO A 108 0.24 -13.94 4.30
C PRO A 108 1.38 -14.89 4.70
N SER A 109 1.08 -15.88 5.55
CA SER A 109 2.07 -16.85 6.04
C SER A 109 2.67 -17.73 4.93
N GLY A 110 1.95 -17.89 3.82
CA GLY A 110 2.41 -18.63 2.65
C GLY A 110 3.21 -17.80 1.63
N SER A 111 3.56 -16.56 1.95
CA SER A 111 4.29 -15.69 1.02
C SER A 111 5.68 -16.23 0.73
N THR A 112 6.05 -16.25 -0.55
CA THR A 112 7.38 -16.62 -1.02
C THR A 112 8.40 -15.52 -0.75
N GLU A 113 9.70 -15.84 -0.77
CA GLU A 113 10.76 -14.83 -0.64
C GLU A 113 10.68 -13.75 -1.71
N VAL A 114 10.27 -14.11 -2.93
CA VAL A 114 10.08 -13.15 -4.03
C VAL A 114 8.96 -12.17 -3.72
N GLU A 115 7.85 -12.65 -3.19
CA GLU A 115 6.72 -11.81 -2.78
C GLU A 115 7.10 -10.90 -1.60
N LEU A 116 7.78 -11.42 -0.59
CA LEU A 116 8.25 -10.64 0.55
C LEU A 116 9.18 -9.51 0.12
N ARG A 117 10.12 -9.82 -0.79
CA ARG A 117 11.01 -8.81 -1.37
C ARG A 117 10.22 -7.76 -2.16
N ALA A 118 9.26 -8.18 -2.98
CA ALA A 118 8.44 -7.27 -3.76
C ALA A 118 7.63 -6.31 -2.88
N VAL A 119 7.03 -6.79 -1.79
CA VAL A 119 6.32 -5.95 -0.82
C VAL A 119 7.27 -4.95 -0.18
N ARG A 120 8.44 -5.38 0.26
CA ARG A 120 9.45 -4.51 0.87
C ARG A 120 9.91 -3.43 -0.09
N ASP A 121 10.32 -3.82 -1.31
CA ASP A 121 10.78 -2.89 -2.34
C ASP A 121 9.69 -1.89 -2.71
N SER A 122 8.44 -2.34 -2.83
CA SER A 122 7.30 -1.47 -3.10
C SER A 122 7.07 -0.43 -2.00
N ALA A 123 7.19 -0.84 -0.74
CA ALA A 123 7.06 0.05 0.40
C ALA A 123 8.21 1.07 0.46
N GLU A 124 9.43 0.64 0.20
CA GLU A 124 10.61 1.52 0.14
C GLU A 124 10.48 2.53 -1.02
N HIS A 125 10.04 2.09 -2.19
CA HIS A 125 9.79 2.98 -3.34
C HIS A 125 8.65 3.97 -3.06
N ALA A 126 7.69 3.60 -2.21
CA ALA A 126 6.61 4.49 -1.78
C ALA A 126 7.03 5.50 -0.70
N GLY A 127 8.27 5.45 -0.22
CA GLY A 127 8.84 6.36 0.76
C GLY A 127 9.10 5.77 2.13
N GLY A 128 8.94 4.45 2.30
CA GLY A 128 9.31 3.75 3.53
C GLY A 128 10.81 3.76 3.75
N ARG A 129 11.26 4.26 4.89
CA ARG A 129 12.68 4.25 5.30
C ARG A 129 13.02 2.95 6.00
N ASP A 130 12.22 2.61 7.01
CA ASP A 130 12.34 1.38 7.78
C ASP A 130 11.10 0.54 7.52
N VAL A 131 11.26 -0.57 6.81
CA VAL A 131 10.15 -1.46 6.44
C VAL A 131 10.33 -2.81 7.11
N TYR A 132 9.33 -3.21 7.90
CA TYR A 132 9.26 -4.49 8.59
C TYR A 132 8.08 -5.29 8.06
N LEU A 133 8.30 -6.56 7.78
CA LEU A 133 7.24 -7.49 7.38
C LEU A 133 6.90 -8.40 8.56
N ILE A 134 5.61 -8.58 8.81
CA ILE A 134 5.11 -9.49 9.82
C ILE A 134 4.08 -10.44 9.20
N PHE A 135 4.13 -11.72 9.53
CA PHE A 135 3.10 -12.65 9.09
C PHE A 135 1.77 -12.37 9.80
N GLU A 136 0.68 -12.35 9.03
CA GLU A 136 -0.67 -12.03 9.53
C GLU A 136 -1.07 -12.80 10.80
N PRO A 137 -0.82 -14.13 10.93
CA PRO A 137 -1.13 -14.86 12.17
C PRO A 137 -0.37 -14.33 13.38
N MET A 138 0.86 -13.88 13.21
CA MET A 138 1.66 -13.28 14.30
C MET A 138 1.13 -11.89 14.68
N ALA A 139 0.74 -11.09 13.69
CA ALA A 139 0.13 -9.79 13.93
C ALA A 139 -1.17 -9.92 14.72
N ALA A 140 -2.01 -10.87 14.36
CA ALA A 140 -3.25 -11.18 15.08
C ALA A 140 -2.98 -11.64 16.52
N ALA A 141 -1.97 -12.47 16.76
CA ALA A 141 -1.60 -12.94 18.10
C ALA A 141 -1.08 -11.82 19.02
N ILE A 142 -0.39 -10.81 18.46
CA ILE A 142 0.11 -9.66 19.22
C ILE A 142 -1.02 -8.67 19.54
N GLY A 143 -2.03 -8.59 18.66
CA GLY A 143 -3.14 -7.65 18.79
C GLY A 143 -4.27 -8.09 19.74
N ILE A 144 -4.16 -9.25 20.38
CA ILE A 144 -5.17 -9.77 21.32
C ILE A 144 -4.95 -9.19 22.72
#